data_9b130113a8a6875e53895538fba33958
#
_entry.id   9b130113a8a6875e53895538fba33958
#
_cell.length_a   1.000
_cell.length_b   1.000
_cell.length_c   1.000
_cell.angle_alpha   90.00
_cell.angle_beta   90.00
_cell.angle_gamma   90.00
#
_symmetry.space_group_name_H-M   'P 1'
#
loop_
_entity.id
_entity.type
_entity.pdbx_description
1 polymer ?
#
loop_
_entity_poly.entity_id
_entity_poly.type
_entity_poly.pdbx_seq_one_letter_code
_entity_poly.pdbx_strand_id
1 'polypeptide(L)'
;MANLPTATKAKQPDASQPCPCGSGKTFGDCCDRVLTGQRSAATAEELMRARFVAHVTHDFRFLHNSYRPDAGKPFVEEQGEPTMQWTKLVVHSHEISPDPDKAFVDFSAYGTEDGVEKVLHEKAEFLRVNGAWLYNREARLGPAPYKATTPKVGRNDPCPCGSGKKYKQCCLLKA
;
A
#
# COMPACT_ATOMS: atom_id res chain seq x y z
N MET A 1 32.36 11.78 23.77
CA MET A 1 31.73 11.24 22.57
C MET A 1 30.72 10.20 23.04
N ALA A 2 29.45 10.57 23.10
CA ALA A 2 28.38 9.67 23.57
C ALA A 2 28.09 8.61 22.48
N ASN A 3 28.28 7.33 22.83
CA ASN A 3 27.81 6.22 22.02
C ASN A 3 26.28 6.29 21.95
N LEU A 4 25.72 6.75 20.85
CA LEU A 4 24.29 6.60 20.58
C LEU A 4 24.01 5.12 20.29
N PRO A 5 22.95 4.56 20.88
CA PRO A 5 22.58 3.17 20.62
C PRO A 5 22.18 3.02 19.15
N THR A 6 22.85 2.11 18.44
CA THR A 6 22.45 1.62 17.13
C THR A 6 21.06 1.00 17.27
N ALA A 7 20.13 1.33 16.37
CA ALA A 7 18.80 0.73 16.37
C ALA A 7 18.91 -0.80 16.36
N THR A 8 18.48 -1.43 17.43
CA THR A 8 18.63 -2.88 17.61
C THR A 8 17.62 -3.56 16.69
N LYS A 9 18.10 -4.28 15.67
CA LYS A 9 17.24 -5.13 14.82
C LYS A 9 16.44 -6.05 15.75
N ALA A 10 15.12 -6.02 15.68
CA ALA A 10 14.30 -6.92 16.47
C ALA A 10 14.62 -8.39 16.11
N LYS A 11 14.50 -9.29 17.10
CA LYS A 11 14.80 -10.70 16.90
C LYS A 11 13.93 -11.26 15.77
N GLN A 12 14.57 -11.84 14.76
CA GLN A 12 13.85 -12.52 13.69
C GLN A 12 13.07 -13.71 14.25
N PRO A 13 11.87 -14.01 13.70
CA PRO A 13 11.15 -15.23 14.03
C PRO A 13 12.01 -16.46 13.74
N ASP A 14 11.79 -17.55 14.47
CA ASP A 14 12.37 -18.85 14.13
C ASP A 14 11.78 -19.33 12.78
N ALA A 15 12.62 -19.96 11.94
CA ALA A 15 12.20 -20.42 10.62
C ALA A 15 11.02 -21.40 10.66
N SER A 16 10.86 -22.16 11.75
CA SER A 16 9.78 -23.13 11.95
C SER A 16 8.47 -22.49 12.47
N GLN A 17 8.53 -21.24 12.98
CA GLN A 17 7.36 -20.55 13.51
C GLN A 17 6.42 -20.06 12.39
N PRO A 18 5.11 -19.89 12.68
CA PRO A 18 4.20 -19.26 11.74
C PRO A 18 4.70 -17.89 11.30
N CYS A 19 4.60 -17.62 9.98
CA CYS A 19 5.07 -16.34 9.46
C CYS A 19 4.20 -15.19 9.98
N PRO A 20 4.79 -14.12 10.54
CA PRO A 20 4.05 -12.96 11.03
C PRO A 20 3.17 -12.29 9.97
N CYS A 21 3.45 -12.54 8.67
CA CYS A 21 2.66 -11.99 7.58
C CYS A 21 1.24 -12.57 7.46
N GLY A 22 0.89 -13.59 8.27
CA GLY A 22 -0.44 -14.19 8.26
C GLY A 22 -0.76 -15.08 7.05
N SER A 23 0.27 -15.54 6.30
CA SER A 23 0.08 -16.43 5.14
C SER A 23 -0.31 -17.86 5.48
N GLY A 24 -0.20 -18.26 6.75
CA GLY A 24 -0.38 -19.64 7.20
C GLY A 24 0.82 -20.55 6.96
N LYS A 25 1.89 -20.07 6.31
CA LYS A 25 3.15 -20.80 6.10
C LYS A 25 4.12 -20.55 7.25
N THR A 26 5.17 -21.40 7.37
CA THR A 26 6.29 -21.13 8.27
C THR A 26 7.09 -19.92 7.79
N PHE A 27 7.77 -19.24 8.69
CA PHE A 27 8.59 -18.07 8.34
C PHE A 27 9.68 -18.44 7.33
N GLY A 28 10.41 -19.58 7.55
CA GLY A 28 11.45 -20.07 6.67
C GLY A 28 10.97 -20.41 5.25
N ASP A 29 9.72 -20.88 5.09
CA ASP A 29 9.14 -21.16 3.77
C ASP A 29 8.38 -19.98 3.16
N CYS A 30 8.38 -18.84 3.81
CA CYS A 30 7.62 -17.66 3.43
C CYS A 30 8.53 -16.44 3.27
N CYS A 31 8.43 -15.48 4.20
CA CYS A 31 9.08 -14.18 4.07
C CYS A 31 10.61 -14.25 4.29
N ASP A 32 11.14 -15.19 5.04
CA ASP A 32 12.57 -15.32 5.29
C ASP A 32 13.38 -15.38 3.99
N ARG A 33 12.96 -16.20 3.03
CA ARG A 33 13.64 -16.33 1.72
C ARG A 33 13.68 -15.03 0.91
N VAL A 34 12.68 -14.20 1.07
CA VAL A 34 12.60 -12.89 0.39
C VAL A 34 13.45 -11.87 1.14
N LEU A 35 13.36 -11.85 2.47
CA LEU A 35 14.11 -10.93 3.34
C LEU A 35 15.63 -11.18 3.26
N THR A 36 16.03 -12.43 3.18
CA THR A 36 17.45 -12.83 3.08
C THR A 36 18.01 -12.74 1.65
N GLY A 37 17.16 -12.45 0.66
CA GLY A 37 17.55 -12.38 -0.74
C GLY A 37 17.81 -13.74 -1.39
N GLN A 38 17.43 -14.86 -0.76
CA GLN A 38 17.55 -16.19 -1.35
C GLN A 38 16.69 -16.32 -2.61
N ARG A 39 15.58 -15.58 -2.68
CA ARG A 39 14.77 -15.40 -3.87
C ARG A 39 14.11 -14.03 -3.89
N SER A 40 13.80 -13.55 -5.07
CA SER A 40 12.94 -12.38 -5.24
C SER A 40 11.48 -12.75 -4.95
N ALA A 41 10.68 -11.76 -4.54
CA ALA A 41 9.23 -11.92 -4.44
C ALA A 41 8.64 -12.19 -5.83
N ALA A 42 7.85 -13.25 -5.98
CA ALA A 42 7.23 -13.61 -7.25
C ALA A 42 6.06 -12.69 -7.61
N THR A 43 5.40 -12.12 -6.60
CA THR A 43 4.26 -11.22 -6.75
C THR A 43 4.41 -9.97 -5.89
N ALA A 44 3.66 -8.92 -6.23
CA ALA A 44 3.58 -7.70 -5.42
C ALA A 44 3.05 -8.00 -4.00
N GLU A 45 2.10 -8.94 -3.87
CA GLU A 45 1.59 -9.39 -2.57
C GLU A 45 2.69 -10.05 -1.72
N GLU A 46 3.51 -10.91 -2.31
CA GLU A 46 4.65 -11.51 -1.58
C GLU A 46 5.62 -10.43 -1.07
N LEU A 47 5.91 -9.42 -1.92
CA LEU A 47 6.75 -8.31 -1.48
C LEU A 47 6.08 -7.54 -0.33
N MET A 48 4.76 -7.24 -0.43
CA MET A 48 4.04 -6.55 0.63
C MET A 48 4.11 -7.32 1.95
N ARG A 49 3.91 -8.64 1.92
CA ARG A 49 4.03 -9.51 3.08
C ARG A 49 5.44 -9.50 3.68
N ALA A 50 6.48 -9.56 2.85
CA ALA A 50 7.86 -9.45 3.29
C ALA A 50 8.17 -8.08 3.91
N ARG A 51 7.67 -6.99 3.33
CA ARG A 51 7.80 -5.62 3.87
C ARG A 51 7.11 -5.49 5.22
N PHE A 52 5.92 -6.08 5.40
CA PHE A 52 5.25 -6.11 6.70
C PHE A 52 6.13 -6.80 7.76
N VAL A 53 6.70 -7.97 7.43
CA VAL A 53 7.63 -8.66 8.35
C VAL A 53 8.89 -7.83 8.61
N ALA A 54 9.41 -7.13 7.60
CA ALA A 54 10.53 -6.22 7.78
C ALA A 54 10.22 -5.07 8.76
N HIS A 55 8.98 -4.55 8.77
CA HIS A 55 8.54 -3.60 9.79
C HIS A 55 8.48 -4.26 11.18
N VAL A 56 7.94 -5.48 11.29
CA VAL A 56 7.87 -6.23 12.56
C VAL A 56 9.27 -6.51 13.13
N THR A 57 10.24 -6.81 12.26
CA THR A 57 11.62 -7.15 12.65
C THR A 57 12.59 -5.98 12.62
N HIS A 58 12.11 -4.78 12.29
CA HIS A 58 12.90 -3.56 12.13
C HIS A 58 14.04 -3.73 11.10
N ASP A 59 13.77 -4.45 10.01
CA ASP A 59 14.71 -4.58 8.89
C ASP A 59 14.57 -3.38 7.93
N PHE A 60 15.01 -2.21 8.40
CA PHE A 60 14.90 -0.95 7.64
C PHE A 60 15.73 -0.99 6.35
N ARG A 61 16.80 -1.78 6.32
CA ARG A 61 17.60 -1.97 5.10
C ARG A 61 16.78 -2.65 4.00
N PHE A 62 16.02 -3.70 4.35
CA PHE A 62 15.12 -4.34 3.39
C PHE A 62 14.02 -3.38 2.94
N LEU A 63 13.42 -2.62 3.87
CA LEU A 63 12.40 -1.62 3.54
C LEU A 63 12.91 -0.58 2.56
N HIS A 64 14.11 -0.02 2.83
CA HIS A 64 14.76 0.93 1.94
C HIS A 64 15.02 0.34 0.54
N ASN A 65 15.65 -0.84 0.47
CA ASN A 65 16.03 -1.47 -0.79
C ASN A 65 14.82 -1.90 -1.64
N SER A 66 13.68 -2.15 -1.00
CA SER A 66 12.42 -2.53 -1.65
C SER A 66 11.53 -1.33 -1.98
N TYR A 67 11.99 -0.10 -1.77
CA TYR A 67 11.25 1.13 -2.02
C TYR A 67 11.78 1.83 -3.28
N ARG A 68 10.94 1.96 -4.32
CA ARG A 68 11.35 2.47 -5.62
C ARG A 68 11.83 3.93 -5.62
N PRO A 69 11.16 4.89 -4.96
CA PRO A 69 11.63 6.28 -4.91
C PRO A 69 13.04 6.44 -4.35
N ASP A 70 13.46 5.49 -3.52
CA ASP A 70 14.79 5.46 -2.92
C ASP A 70 15.78 4.52 -3.63
N ALA A 71 15.36 3.89 -4.73
CA ALA A 71 16.24 3.05 -5.54
C ALA A 71 17.47 3.85 -6.01
N GLY A 72 18.65 3.31 -5.70
CA GLY A 72 19.93 3.96 -6.01
C GLY A 72 20.43 4.97 -4.97
N LYS A 73 19.65 5.31 -3.95
CA LYS A 73 20.13 6.08 -2.81
C LYS A 73 20.84 5.16 -1.80
N PRO A 74 21.93 5.59 -1.17
CA PRO A 74 22.56 4.82 -0.10
C PRO A 74 21.63 4.71 1.09
N PHE A 75 21.61 3.52 1.72
CA PHE A 75 20.90 3.33 2.98
C PHE A 75 21.59 4.15 4.08
N VAL A 76 20.80 4.94 4.79
CA VAL A 76 21.23 5.65 6.00
C VAL A 76 20.46 5.03 7.17
N GLU A 77 21.19 4.55 8.16
CA GLU A 77 20.59 3.96 9.35
C GLU A 77 19.93 5.07 10.18
N GLU A 78 18.60 5.01 10.32
CA GLU A 78 17.88 5.94 11.17
C GLU A 78 18.18 5.64 12.64
N GLN A 79 18.40 6.70 13.41
CA GLN A 79 18.64 6.59 14.85
C GLN A 79 17.31 6.71 15.57
N GLY A 80 17.01 5.74 16.42
CA GLY A 80 15.80 5.70 17.24
C GLY A 80 15.08 4.35 17.20
N GLU A 81 14.29 4.10 18.22
CA GLU A 81 13.41 2.92 18.24
C GLU A 81 12.10 3.24 17.52
N PRO A 82 11.58 2.31 16.70
CA PRO A 82 10.27 2.48 16.08
C PRO A 82 9.20 2.56 17.16
N THR A 83 8.36 3.57 17.09
CA THR A 83 7.23 3.74 18.02
C THR A 83 6.10 2.75 17.74
N MET A 84 5.93 2.36 16.48
CA MET A 84 4.86 1.45 16.03
C MET A 84 5.29 -0.01 16.17
N GLN A 85 4.51 -0.79 16.90
CA GLN A 85 4.66 -2.24 17.05
C GLN A 85 3.58 -2.94 16.20
N TRP A 86 3.96 -3.44 15.03
CA TRP A 86 3.05 -4.11 14.12
C TRP A 86 2.74 -5.53 14.59
N THR A 87 1.45 -5.93 14.56
CA THR A 87 0.98 -7.21 15.11
C THR A 87 0.26 -8.09 14.10
N LYS A 88 -0.43 -7.52 13.10
CA LYS A 88 -1.25 -8.27 12.16
C LYS A 88 -1.32 -7.60 10.80
N LEU A 89 -1.28 -8.40 9.74
CA LEU A 89 -1.54 -7.99 8.37
C LEU A 89 -2.78 -8.71 7.82
N VAL A 90 -3.66 -7.98 7.17
CA VAL A 90 -4.78 -8.50 6.38
C VAL A 90 -4.63 -7.97 4.96
N VAL A 91 -4.46 -8.86 3.99
CA VAL A 91 -4.49 -8.51 2.56
C VAL A 91 -5.92 -8.70 2.06
N HIS A 92 -6.52 -7.64 1.52
CA HIS A 92 -7.89 -7.62 1.03
C HIS A 92 -7.96 -8.00 -0.45
N SER A 93 -7.06 -7.46 -1.27
CA SER A 93 -6.96 -7.81 -2.68
C SER A 93 -5.54 -7.66 -3.23
N HIS A 94 -5.25 -8.41 -4.29
CA HIS A 94 -4.07 -8.26 -5.13
C HIS A 94 -4.53 -8.19 -6.57
N GLU A 95 -4.31 -7.05 -7.22
CA GLU A 95 -4.77 -6.75 -8.57
C GLU A 95 -3.56 -6.52 -9.47
N ILE A 96 -3.48 -7.28 -10.56
CA ILE A 96 -2.50 -7.05 -11.63
C ILE A 96 -3.12 -6.04 -12.60
N SER A 97 -2.39 -4.95 -12.89
CA SER A 97 -2.79 -3.97 -13.90
C SER A 97 -2.74 -4.59 -15.32
N PRO A 98 -3.38 -3.98 -16.33
CA PRO A 98 -3.13 -4.30 -17.74
C PRO A 98 -1.64 -4.22 -18.12
N ASP A 99 -0.87 -3.39 -17.45
CA ASP A 99 0.59 -3.39 -17.47
C ASP A 99 1.10 -4.50 -16.55
N PRO A 100 1.77 -5.55 -17.06
CA PRO A 100 2.24 -6.69 -16.28
C PRO A 100 3.33 -6.33 -15.25
N ASP A 101 3.98 -5.19 -15.44
CA ASP A 101 5.00 -4.68 -14.52
C ASP A 101 4.44 -3.74 -13.45
N LYS A 102 3.11 -3.69 -13.34
CA LYS A 102 2.40 -2.89 -12.34
C LYS A 102 1.32 -3.72 -11.65
N ALA A 103 1.27 -3.63 -10.33
CA ALA A 103 0.25 -4.29 -9.51
C ALA A 103 -0.16 -3.41 -8.33
N PHE A 104 -1.33 -3.74 -7.77
CA PHE A 104 -1.86 -3.09 -6.57
C PHE A 104 -2.15 -4.13 -5.51
N VAL A 105 -1.84 -3.80 -4.26
CA VAL A 105 -2.20 -4.61 -3.09
C VAL A 105 -2.97 -3.73 -2.12
N ASP A 106 -4.18 -4.13 -1.82
CA ASP A 106 -5.04 -3.50 -0.82
C ASP A 106 -4.90 -4.28 0.49
N PHE A 107 -4.54 -3.61 1.58
CA PHE A 107 -4.27 -4.26 2.85
C PHE A 107 -4.60 -3.39 4.05
N SER A 108 -4.80 -4.03 5.19
CA SER A 108 -4.81 -3.39 6.51
C SER A 108 -3.70 -3.95 7.37
N ALA A 109 -2.88 -3.08 7.95
CA ALA A 109 -1.87 -3.41 8.95
C ALA A 109 -2.31 -2.88 10.32
N TYR A 110 -2.24 -3.74 11.33
CA TYR A 110 -2.64 -3.44 12.70
C TYR A 110 -1.41 -3.41 13.59
N GLY A 111 -1.41 -2.53 14.55
CA GLY A 111 -0.32 -2.41 15.50
C GLY A 111 -0.70 -1.55 16.68
N THR A 112 0.26 -1.32 17.56
CA THR A 112 0.11 -0.43 18.73
C THR A 112 1.21 0.62 18.70
N GLU A 113 0.85 1.83 19.05
CA GLU A 113 1.79 2.95 19.26
C GLU A 113 1.44 3.59 20.59
N ASP A 114 2.41 3.67 21.49
CA ASP A 114 2.23 4.16 22.87
C ASP A 114 1.05 3.48 23.61
N GLY A 115 0.85 2.16 23.37
CA GLY A 115 -0.22 1.39 23.96
C GLY A 115 -1.61 1.59 23.31
N VAL A 116 -1.70 2.41 22.27
CA VAL A 116 -2.95 2.68 21.54
C VAL A 116 -2.99 1.84 20.26
N GLU A 117 -4.09 1.13 20.05
CA GLU A 117 -4.29 0.38 18.80
C GLU A 117 -4.40 1.34 17.60
N LYS A 118 -3.71 0.98 16.54
CA LYS A 118 -3.67 1.71 15.26
C LYS A 118 -3.96 0.75 14.12
N VAL A 119 -4.63 1.25 13.12
CA VAL A 119 -4.87 0.54 11.86
C VAL A 119 -4.43 1.43 10.71
N LEU A 120 -3.55 0.90 9.88
CA LEU A 120 -3.22 1.49 8.57
C LEU A 120 -3.98 0.70 7.50
N HIS A 121 -4.83 1.38 6.73
CA HIS A 121 -5.43 0.81 5.54
C HIS A 121 -4.87 1.53 4.32
N GLU A 122 -4.30 0.77 3.40
CA GLU A 122 -3.63 1.31 2.22
C GLU A 122 -3.88 0.42 1.00
N LYS A 123 -4.14 1.03 -0.15
CA LYS A 123 -3.96 0.39 -1.45
C LYS A 123 -2.62 0.82 -2.02
N ALA A 124 -1.65 -0.06 -2.01
CA ALA A 124 -0.28 0.21 -2.43
C ALA A 124 -0.06 -0.13 -3.90
N GLU A 125 0.65 0.73 -4.61
CA GLU A 125 1.12 0.50 -5.99
C GLU A 125 2.54 -0.08 -5.95
N PHE A 126 2.73 -1.18 -6.68
CA PHE A 126 4.01 -1.84 -6.88
C PHE A 126 4.38 -1.82 -8.35
N LEU A 127 5.67 -1.67 -8.62
CA LEU A 127 6.23 -1.73 -9.96
C LEU A 127 7.31 -2.81 -10.03
N ARG A 128 7.38 -3.51 -11.17
CA ARG A 128 8.46 -4.45 -11.44
C ARG A 128 9.57 -3.73 -12.20
N VAL A 129 10.77 -3.73 -11.65
CA VAL A 129 11.96 -3.11 -12.25
C VAL A 129 13.04 -4.17 -12.31
N ASN A 130 13.60 -4.41 -13.50
CA ASN A 130 14.61 -5.46 -13.73
C ASN A 130 14.20 -6.82 -13.18
N GLY A 131 12.92 -7.18 -13.31
CA GLY A 131 12.35 -8.44 -12.83
C GLY A 131 12.01 -8.51 -11.34
N ALA A 132 12.34 -7.50 -10.56
CA ALA A 132 12.03 -7.45 -9.12
C ALA A 132 10.88 -6.48 -8.84
N TRP A 133 9.94 -6.89 -7.99
CA TRP A 133 8.90 -6.01 -7.48
C TRP A 133 9.48 -5.01 -6.49
N LEU A 134 9.03 -3.75 -6.57
CA LEU A 134 9.35 -2.68 -5.64
C LEU A 134 8.06 -1.97 -5.23
N TYR A 135 7.96 -1.59 -3.97
CA TYR A 135 6.91 -0.67 -3.52
C TYR A 135 7.16 0.71 -4.12
N ASN A 136 6.15 1.29 -4.74
CA ASN A 136 6.27 2.60 -5.37
C ASN A 136 5.66 3.73 -4.51
N ARG A 137 4.39 3.57 -4.15
CA ARG A 137 3.63 4.57 -3.37
C ARG A 137 2.26 4.03 -2.97
N GLU A 138 1.60 4.74 -2.10
CA GLU A 138 0.16 4.61 -1.93
C GLU A 138 -0.56 4.95 -3.26
N ALA A 139 -1.45 4.09 -3.70
CA ALA A 139 -2.27 4.35 -4.87
C ALA A 139 -3.27 5.47 -4.52
N ARG A 140 -3.14 6.61 -5.18
CA ARG A 140 -4.18 7.64 -5.10
C ARG A 140 -5.43 7.06 -5.76
N LEU A 141 -6.39 6.68 -4.94
CA LEU A 141 -7.75 6.48 -5.42
C LEU A 141 -8.20 7.85 -5.90
N GLY A 142 -8.24 8.05 -7.21
CA GLY A 142 -8.86 9.24 -7.78
C GLY A 142 -10.28 9.35 -7.21
N PRO A 143 -10.89 10.54 -7.16
CA PRO A 143 -12.28 10.65 -6.77
C PRO A 143 -13.08 9.64 -7.60
N ALA A 144 -13.90 8.83 -6.91
CA ALA A 144 -14.77 7.86 -7.59
C ALA A 144 -15.45 8.57 -8.76
N PRO A 145 -15.53 7.95 -9.97
CA PRO A 145 -16.14 8.61 -11.11
C PRO A 145 -17.50 9.15 -10.67
N TYR A 146 -17.67 10.47 -10.72
CA TYR A 146 -18.92 11.12 -10.36
C TYR A 146 -19.98 10.62 -11.34
N LYS A 147 -20.76 9.66 -10.95
CA LYS A 147 -21.98 9.28 -11.66
C LYS A 147 -23.01 10.38 -11.34
N ALA A 148 -23.17 11.31 -12.28
CA ALA A 148 -24.26 12.28 -12.17
C ALA A 148 -25.57 11.48 -12.05
N THR A 149 -26.19 11.55 -10.89
CA THR A 149 -27.47 10.86 -10.61
C THR A 149 -28.65 11.52 -11.31
N THR A 150 -28.45 12.74 -11.82
CA THR A 150 -29.44 13.49 -12.60
C THR A 150 -28.99 13.54 -14.04
N PRO A 151 -29.85 13.17 -15.01
CA PRO A 151 -29.58 13.40 -16.44
C PRO A 151 -29.27 14.86 -16.66
N LYS A 152 -28.11 15.17 -17.27
CA LYS A 152 -27.82 16.56 -17.69
C LYS A 152 -28.85 16.96 -18.78
N VAL A 153 -29.75 17.84 -18.45
CA VAL A 153 -30.68 18.44 -19.43
C VAL A 153 -29.88 19.31 -20.39
N GLY A 154 -29.89 18.94 -21.66
CA GLY A 154 -29.20 19.69 -22.70
C GLY A 154 -29.89 21.07 -22.93
N ARG A 155 -29.10 22.07 -23.36
CA ARG A 155 -29.63 23.42 -23.62
C ARG A 155 -30.87 23.43 -24.54
N ASN A 156 -30.95 22.49 -25.48
CA ASN A 156 -32.02 22.39 -26.46
C ASN A 156 -33.11 21.38 -26.09
N ASP A 157 -32.97 20.66 -25.00
CA ASP A 157 -33.94 19.67 -24.56
C ASP A 157 -35.21 20.36 -24.01
N PRO A 158 -36.35 19.66 -23.97
CA PRO A 158 -37.55 20.17 -23.32
C PRO A 158 -37.26 20.51 -21.85
N CYS A 159 -37.77 21.64 -21.40
CA CYS A 159 -37.53 22.07 -20.03
C CYS A 159 -38.21 21.13 -19.03
N PRO A 160 -37.49 20.62 -18.01
CA PRO A 160 -38.05 19.68 -17.01
C PRO A 160 -39.16 20.30 -16.16
N CYS A 161 -39.39 21.64 -16.22
CA CYS A 161 -40.49 22.27 -15.53
C CYS A 161 -41.85 22.09 -16.23
N GLY A 162 -41.92 21.36 -17.37
CA GLY A 162 -43.17 21.09 -18.07
C GLY A 162 -43.70 22.28 -18.91
N SER A 163 -42.95 23.38 -19.07
CA SER A 163 -43.39 24.57 -19.80
C SER A 163 -43.49 24.42 -21.33
N GLY A 164 -43.08 23.28 -21.88
CA GLY A 164 -43.00 23.04 -23.33
C GLY A 164 -41.92 23.82 -24.07
N LYS A 165 -41.18 24.70 -23.40
CA LYS A 165 -40.08 25.48 -23.97
C LYS A 165 -38.75 24.70 -23.84
N LYS A 166 -37.78 25.04 -24.72
CA LYS A 166 -36.40 24.51 -24.56
C LYS A 166 -35.78 25.03 -23.28
N TYR A 167 -34.95 24.17 -22.61
CA TYR A 167 -34.33 24.50 -21.33
C TYR A 167 -33.61 25.85 -21.34
N LYS A 168 -32.87 26.16 -22.42
CA LYS A 168 -32.18 27.46 -22.60
C LYS A 168 -33.11 28.68 -22.65
N GLN A 169 -34.41 28.48 -22.95
CA GLN A 169 -35.41 29.53 -23.08
C GLN A 169 -36.33 29.59 -21.87
N CYS A 170 -36.08 28.83 -20.85
CA CYS A 170 -36.91 28.71 -19.65
C CYS A 170 -36.07 28.73 -18.37
N CYS A 171 -35.86 27.59 -17.73
CA CYS A 171 -35.22 27.52 -16.41
C CYS A 171 -33.73 27.88 -16.45
N LEU A 172 -33.04 27.70 -17.58
CA LEU A 172 -31.64 28.13 -17.70
C LEU A 172 -31.45 29.64 -17.63
N LEU A 173 -32.50 30.45 -17.93
CA LEU A 173 -32.46 31.92 -17.81
C LEU A 173 -32.77 32.43 -16.40
N LYS A 174 -33.20 31.51 -15.49
CA LYS A 174 -33.60 31.85 -14.12
C LYS A 174 -32.58 31.35 -13.06
N ALA A 175 -31.46 30.73 -13.52
CA ALA A 175 -30.41 30.16 -12.66
C ALA A 175 -29.22 31.12 -12.47
#